data_8d12d5017f450407c6e39f4403e30c50
#
_entry.id   8d12d5017f450407c6e39f4403e30c50
#
_cell.length_a   1.000
_cell.length_b   1.000
_cell.length_c   1.000
_cell.angle_alpha   90.00
_cell.angle_beta   90.00
_cell.angle_gamma   90.00
#
_symmetry.space_group_name_H-M   'P 1'
#
loop_
_entity.id
_entity.type
_entity.pdbx_description
1 polymer ?
#
loop_
_entity_poly.entity_id
_entity_poly.type
_entity_poly.pdbx_seq_one_letter_code
_entity_poly.pdbx_strand_id
1 'polypeptide(L)'
;MDSDIWGYSVPKILGAKFPPIPFNERIFPSRINNLNVISMDYFVKQDEAVIWRGPMLHKAIEQFLFEVLWHDIDVLLIDMPPGTGDVSISLSQFLKYFENIVVTTPQTNATIVAERSGIMSKKVNASIIGVIENMSYMEAKGNKIYPFGKDGGKELSKKLDVPFIGAIPLLEDITVSSEGSNLFAFKENPEFENIISIANEILKFQPKKKPIDLKIN
;
A
#
# COMPACT_ATOMS: atom_id res chain seq x y z
N MET A 1 1.38 7.44 -1.50
CA MET A 1 1.15 8.02 -0.16
C MET A 1 1.35 6.92 0.86
N ASP A 2 2.27 7.11 1.80
CA ASP A 2 2.55 6.20 2.91
C ASP A 2 1.93 6.79 4.17
N SER A 3 0.90 6.14 4.70
CA SER A 3 0.13 6.59 5.85
C SER A 3 0.37 5.74 7.11
N ASP A 4 1.34 4.84 7.07
CA ASP A 4 1.75 4.08 8.25
C ASP A 4 2.67 4.91 9.13
N ILE A 5 2.17 5.33 10.30
CA ILE A 5 2.90 6.20 11.22
C ILE A 5 4.02 5.46 11.95
N TRP A 6 3.84 4.18 12.18
CA TRP A 6 4.76 3.39 12.98
C TRP A 6 5.70 2.54 12.15
N GLY A 7 5.30 2.25 10.91
CA GLY A 7 6.02 1.38 9.99
C GLY A 7 6.38 2.04 8.66
N TYR A 8 6.46 3.37 8.62
CA TYR A 8 6.81 4.08 7.40
C TYR A 8 8.13 3.58 6.82
N SER A 9 8.08 3.15 5.58
CA SER A 9 9.25 2.55 4.91
C SER A 9 9.32 2.87 3.41
N VAL A 10 8.22 3.33 2.83
CA VAL A 10 8.09 3.54 1.39
C VAL A 10 9.18 4.46 0.81
N PRO A 11 9.54 5.61 1.41
CA PRO A 11 10.61 6.45 0.88
C PRO A 11 11.96 5.73 0.80
N LYS A 12 12.31 4.98 1.85
CA LYS A 12 13.56 4.23 1.92
C LYS A 12 13.58 3.11 0.88
N ILE A 13 12.51 2.33 0.79
CA ILE A 13 12.38 1.24 -0.17
C ILE A 13 12.46 1.75 -1.62
N LEU A 14 11.86 2.89 -1.91
CA LEU A 14 11.89 3.50 -3.23
C LEU A 14 13.16 4.28 -3.54
N GLY A 15 14.04 4.50 -2.56
CA GLY A 15 15.27 5.27 -2.74
C GLY A 15 15.03 6.78 -2.90
N ALA A 16 14.07 7.32 -2.16
CA ALA A 16 13.82 8.75 -2.13
C ALA A 16 15.02 9.51 -1.55
N LYS A 17 15.68 10.30 -2.38
CA LYS A 17 16.88 11.06 -1.98
C LYS A 17 16.57 12.44 -1.40
N PHE A 18 15.43 13.00 -1.77
CA PHE A 18 15.06 14.36 -1.39
C PHE A 18 13.73 14.34 -0.65
N PRO A 19 13.63 15.06 0.47
CA PRO A 19 12.38 15.21 1.19
C PRO A 19 11.38 16.07 0.40
N PRO A 20 10.09 16.02 0.73
CA PRO A 20 9.10 16.95 0.20
C PRO A 20 9.44 18.39 0.56
N ILE A 21 9.06 19.33 -0.28
CA ILE A 21 9.38 20.74 -0.12
C ILE A 21 8.09 21.50 0.17
N PRO A 22 7.93 22.09 1.35
CA PRO A 22 6.82 22.98 1.64
C PRO A 22 7.00 24.31 0.89
N PHE A 23 5.93 24.78 0.27
CA PHE A 23 5.89 26.07 -0.41
C PHE A 23 4.52 26.71 -0.23
N ASN A 24 4.46 27.81 0.52
CA ASN A 24 3.23 28.42 0.99
C ASN A 24 2.38 27.39 1.76
N GLU A 25 1.12 27.22 1.40
CA GLU A 25 0.19 26.25 1.99
C GLU A 25 0.17 24.90 1.23
N ARG A 26 1.19 24.62 0.41
CA ARG A 26 1.28 23.43 -0.42
C ARG A 26 2.56 22.65 -0.14
N ILE A 27 2.56 21.40 -0.54
CA ILE A 27 3.70 20.49 -0.39
C ILE A 27 4.04 19.90 -1.75
N PHE A 28 5.25 20.17 -2.25
CA PHE A 28 5.79 19.42 -3.36
C PHE A 28 6.23 18.05 -2.87
N PRO A 29 5.66 16.95 -3.38
CA PRO A 29 6.04 15.60 -2.95
C PRO A 29 7.48 15.28 -3.35
N SER A 30 8.10 14.35 -2.63
CA SER A 30 9.33 13.72 -3.09
C SER A 30 9.09 13.05 -4.44
N ARG A 31 9.97 13.27 -5.41
CA ARG A 31 9.83 12.68 -6.75
C ARG A 31 10.92 11.67 -7.02
N ILE A 32 10.49 10.48 -7.43
CA ILE A 32 11.39 9.39 -7.79
C ILE A 32 10.92 8.86 -9.14
N ASN A 33 11.70 9.13 -10.20
CA ASN A 33 11.29 8.86 -11.57
C ASN A 33 9.89 9.48 -11.87
N ASN A 34 8.90 8.63 -12.17
CA ASN A 34 7.51 9.07 -12.43
C ASN A 34 6.58 8.93 -11.22
N LEU A 35 7.14 8.65 -10.02
CA LEU A 35 6.36 8.53 -8.80
C LEU A 35 6.48 9.79 -7.95
N ASN A 36 5.34 10.28 -7.48
CA ASN A 36 5.25 11.26 -6.43
C ASN A 36 5.04 10.55 -5.09
N VAL A 37 5.86 10.83 -4.09
CA VAL A 37 5.86 10.15 -2.80
C VAL A 37 5.71 11.16 -1.68
N ILE A 38 4.76 10.88 -0.79
CA ILE A 38 4.63 11.52 0.51
C ILE A 38 4.53 10.43 1.57
N SER A 39 5.17 10.60 2.71
CA SER A 39 5.19 9.63 3.80
C SER A 39 5.20 10.33 5.14
N MET A 40 4.69 9.66 6.14
CA MET A 40 4.79 10.07 7.53
C MET A 40 6.24 10.19 8.00
N ASP A 41 7.18 9.42 7.40
CA ASP A 41 8.63 9.50 7.65
C ASP A 41 9.18 10.93 7.62
N TYR A 42 8.68 11.75 6.72
CA TYR A 42 9.17 13.11 6.55
C TYR A 42 8.72 14.10 7.63
N PHE A 43 7.73 13.73 8.43
CA PHE A 43 7.11 14.60 9.44
C PHE A 43 7.36 14.16 10.87
N VAL A 44 7.98 12.99 11.03
CA VAL A 44 8.38 12.43 12.34
C VAL A 44 9.87 12.63 12.51
N LYS A 45 10.28 13.37 13.52
CA LYS A 45 11.70 13.44 13.89
C LYS A 45 12.13 12.12 14.50
N GLN A 46 13.23 11.55 14.01
CA GLN A 46 13.71 10.22 14.39
C GLN A 46 13.96 10.05 15.90
N ASP A 47 14.17 11.13 16.63
CA ASP A 47 14.48 11.13 18.06
C ASP A 47 13.30 11.54 18.96
N GLU A 48 12.14 11.84 18.39
CA GLU A 48 10.97 12.24 19.16
C GLU A 48 9.89 11.14 19.09
N ALA A 49 9.54 10.57 20.26
CA ALA A 49 8.37 9.73 20.38
C ALA A 49 7.10 10.61 20.28
N VAL A 50 6.70 10.94 19.07
CA VAL A 50 5.45 11.69 18.84
C VAL A 50 4.28 10.78 19.12
N ILE A 51 3.48 11.11 20.12
CA ILE A 51 2.23 10.41 20.39
C ILE A 51 1.18 10.91 19.41
N TRP A 52 1.02 10.18 18.30
CA TRP A 52 -0.03 10.45 17.33
C TRP A 52 -1.39 10.07 17.92
N ARG A 53 -2.22 11.07 18.11
CA ARG A 53 -3.63 10.88 18.50
C ARG A 53 -4.50 10.93 17.26
N GLY A 54 -5.66 10.27 17.29
CA GLY A 54 -6.58 10.19 16.16
C GLY A 54 -6.80 11.53 15.40
N PRO A 55 -7.05 12.66 16.08
CA PRO A 55 -7.21 13.94 15.40
C PRO A 55 -5.96 14.42 14.65
N MET A 56 -4.77 14.14 15.15
CA MET A 56 -3.51 14.52 14.48
C MET A 56 -3.30 13.67 13.22
N LEU A 57 -3.60 12.37 13.30
CA LEU A 57 -3.56 11.47 12.17
C LEU A 57 -4.56 11.88 11.09
N HIS A 58 -5.78 12.19 11.49
CA HIS A 58 -6.82 12.68 10.59
C HIS A 58 -6.36 13.93 9.82
N LYS A 59 -5.78 14.90 10.54
CA LYS A 59 -5.24 16.11 9.93
C LYS A 59 -4.07 15.84 8.99
N ALA A 60 -3.17 14.91 9.32
CA ALA A 60 -2.06 14.53 8.44
C ALA A 60 -2.55 13.90 7.13
N ILE A 61 -3.56 13.02 7.22
CA ILE A 61 -4.18 12.44 6.03
C ILE A 61 -4.88 13.51 5.18
N GLU A 62 -5.58 14.46 5.82
CA GLU A 62 -6.18 15.59 5.13
C GLU A 62 -5.12 16.39 4.35
N GLN A 63 -4.01 16.74 4.99
CA GLN A 63 -2.91 17.45 4.36
C GLN A 63 -2.30 16.66 3.21
N PHE A 64 -2.08 15.38 3.37
CA PHE A 64 -1.54 14.53 2.32
C PHE A 64 -2.47 14.43 1.10
N LEU A 65 -3.76 14.43 1.31
CA LEU A 65 -4.73 14.37 0.22
C LEU A 65 -4.89 15.72 -0.49
N PHE A 66 -4.90 16.83 0.25
CA PHE A 66 -5.35 18.13 -0.28
C PHE A 66 -4.29 19.20 -0.37
N GLU A 67 -3.21 19.14 0.42
CA GLU A 67 -2.12 20.13 0.38
C GLU A 67 -0.95 19.66 -0.50
N VAL A 68 -0.80 18.34 -0.71
CA VAL A 68 0.23 17.81 -1.61
C VAL A 68 -0.15 18.07 -3.07
N LEU A 69 0.81 18.60 -3.81
CA LEU A 69 0.67 18.88 -5.24
C LEU A 69 0.84 17.56 -6.05
N TRP A 70 -0.24 16.81 -6.17
CA TRP A 70 -0.22 15.51 -6.83
C TRP A 70 -0.14 15.57 -8.36
N HIS A 71 -0.22 16.72 -8.98
CA HIS A 71 -0.19 16.98 -10.44
C HIS A 71 -0.25 15.72 -11.33
N ASP A 72 -1.25 15.67 -12.21
CA ASP A 72 -1.37 14.69 -13.31
C ASP A 72 -1.08 13.23 -12.92
N ILE A 73 -1.58 12.79 -11.77
CA ILE A 73 -1.49 11.39 -11.37
C ILE A 73 -2.65 10.58 -11.96
N ASP A 74 -2.33 9.38 -12.47
CA ASP A 74 -3.35 8.44 -12.95
C ASP A 74 -3.93 7.62 -11.78
N VAL A 75 -3.10 7.28 -10.80
CA VAL A 75 -3.45 6.44 -9.66
C VAL A 75 -2.80 6.95 -8.39
N LEU A 76 -3.58 7.08 -7.32
CA LEU A 76 -3.08 7.31 -5.97
C LEU A 76 -3.10 5.99 -5.19
N LEU A 77 -1.92 5.46 -4.90
CA LEU A 77 -1.76 4.31 -4.00
C LEU A 77 -1.56 4.82 -2.57
N ILE A 78 -2.32 4.28 -1.64
CA ILE A 78 -2.24 4.60 -0.22
C ILE A 78 -1.81 3.35 0.54
N ASP A 79 -0.60 3.38 1.08
CA ASP A 79 -0.09 2.34 1.97
C ASP A 79 -0.65 2.55 3.37
N MET A 80 -1.44 1.58 3.82
CA MET A 80 -2.22 1.65 5.04
C MET A 80 -1.50 0.98 6.20
N PRO A 81 -1.59 1.51 7.44
CA PRO A 81 -1.07 0.79 8.60
C PRO A 81 -1.82 -0.53 8.79
N PRO A 82 -1.18 -1.55 9.39
CA PRO A 82 -1.82 -2.81 9.68
C PRO A 82 -2.95 -2.64 10.69
N GLY A 83 -4.00 -3.44 10.56
CA GLY A 83 -5.11 -3.53 11.51
C GLY A 83 -6.19 -2.48 11.31
N THR A 84 -6.46 -1.65 12.29
CA THR A 84 -7.75 -1.00 12.40
C THR A 84 -7.76 0.50 12.19
N GLY A 85 -8.67 0.88 11.50
CA GLY A 85 -9.75 1.82 11.74
C GLY A 85 -9.42 3.29 11.52
N ASP A 86 -8.48 3.90 12.17
CA ASP A 86 -8.38 5.37 12.19
C ASP A 86 -8.03 5.96 10.82
N VAL A 87 -7.09 5.34 10.11
CA VAL A 87 -6.74 5.75 8.74
C VAL A 87 -7.90 5.45 7.79
N SER A 88 -8.49 4.25 7.86
CA SER A 88 -9.63 3.87 7.02
C SER A 88 -10.85 4.76 7.26
N ILE A 89 -11.12 5.11 8.52
CA ILE A 89 -12.21 6.04 8.88
C ILE A 89 -11.91 7.43 8.31
N SER A 90 -10.70 7.94 8.50
CA SER A 90 -10.30 9.25 7.96
C SER A 90 -10.42 9.30 6.44
N LEU A 91 -9.91 8.27 5.75
CA LEU A 91 -10.02 8.17 4.30
C LEU A 91 -11.48 8.13 3.84
N SER A 92 -12.35 7.40 4.55
CA SER A 92 -13.77 7.32 4.20
C SER A 92 -14.52 8.64 4.38
N GLN A 93 -14.03 9.52 5.23
CA GLN A 93 -14.60 10.86 5.42
C GLN A 93 -14.17 11.83 4.31
N PHE A 94 -12.94 11.70 3.80
CA PHE A 94 -12.40 12.55 2.75
C PHE A 94 -12.70 12.03 1.34
N LEU A 95 -12.62 10.71 1.16
CA LEU A 95 -12.77 10.08 -0.14
C LEU A 95 -14.12 9.36 -0.23
N LYS A 96 -15.00 9.87 -1.08
CA LYS A 96 -16.29 9.23 -1.35
C LYS A 96 -16.14 7.80 -1.89
N TYR A 97 -15.06 7.56 -2.63
CA TYR A 97 -14.81 6.31 -3.32
C TYR A 97 -13.33 6.01 -3.26
N PHE A 98 -13.00 4.88 -2.73
CA PHE A 98 -11.69 4.28 -2.78
C PHE A 98 -11.85 2.78 -2.72
N GLU A 99 -10.85 2.08 -3.13
CA GLU A 99 -10.86 0.65 -3.27
C GLU A 99 -9.67 0.07 -2.53
N ASN A 100 -9.89 -1.03 -1.84
CA ASN A 100 -8.89 -1.69 -1.05
C ASN A 100 -8.39 -2.97 -1.72
N ILE A 101 -7.12 -3.23 -1.56
CA ILE A 101 -6.49 -4.51 -1.81
C ILE A 101 -6.08 -5.06 -0.44
N VAL A 102 -6.51 -6.26 -0.13
CA VAL A 102 -6.12 -6.92 1.11
C VAL A 102 -4.85 -7.74 0.83
N VAL A 103 -3.77 -7.42 1.53
CA VAL A 103 -2.50 -8.15 1.42
C VAL A 103 -2.28 -8.96 2.68
N THR A 104 -1.91 -10.25 2.52
CA THR A 104 -1.62 -11.14 3.65
C THR A 104 -0.47 -12.08 3.30
N THR A 105 0.13 -12.70 4.30
CA THR A 105 0.95 -13.91 4.12
C THR A 105 0.10 -15.16 4.38
N PRO A 106 0.55 -16.38 4.02
CA PRO A 106 -0.25 -17.61 4.24
C PRO A 106 -0.53 -17.93 5.70
N GLN A 107 0.24 -17.37 6.65
CA GLN A 107 0.15 -17.69 8.08
C GLN A 107 -1.21 -17.33 8.67
N THR A 108 -1.73 -18.20 9.52
CA THR A 108 -3.05 -18.02 10.17
C THR A 108 -3.15 -16.68 10.92
N ASN A 109 -2.12 -16.29 11.65
CA ASN A 109 -2.15 -15.02 12.39
C ASN A 109 -2.22 -13.81 11.45
N ALA A 110 -1.50 -13.85 10.32
CA ALA A 110 -1.54 -12.79 9.31
C ALA A 110 -2.92 -12.71 8.64
N THR A 111 -3.51 -13.84 8.28
CA THR A 111 -4.83 -13.88 7.66
C THR A 111 -5.93 -13.37 8.59
N ILE A 112 -5.83 -13.61 9.91
CA ILE A 112 -6.77 -13.06 10.91
C ILE A 112 -6.69 -11.53 10.95
N VAL A 113 -5.48 -10.96 10.92
CA VAL A 113 -5.30 -9.49 10.91
C VAL A 113 -5.84 -8.90 9.61
N ALA A 114 -5.50 -9.52 8.48
CA ALA A 114 -5.96 -9.09 7.16
C ALA A 114 -7.50 -9.23 7.00
N GLU A 115 -8.11 -10.25 7.59
CA GLU A 115 -9.57 -10.43 7.64
C GLU A 115 -10.25 -9.27 8.37
N ARG A 116 -9.70 -8.83 9.50
CA ARG A 116 -10.20 -7.66 10.25
C ARG A 116 -10.14 -6.39 9.40
N SER A 117 -9.04 -6.18 8.66
CA SER A 117 -8.89 -5.05 7.75
C SER A 117 -9.93 -5.10 6.62
N GLY A 118 -10.17 -6.27 6.04
CA GLY A 118 -11.22 -6.47 5.04
C GLY A 118 -12.63 -6.21 5.57
N ILE A 119 -12.95 -6.68 6.79
CA ILE A 119 -14.23 -6.39 7.44
C ILE A 119 -14.38 -4.88 7.70
N MET A 120 -13.30 -4.21 8.12
CA MET A 120 -13.32 -2.76 8.33
C MET A 120 -13.57 -2.01 7.03
N SER A 121 -12.94 -2.41 5.94
CA SER A 121 -13.19 -1.85 4.60
C SER A 121 -14.68 -1.89 4.25
N LYS A 122 -15.33 -3.02 4.47
CA LYS A 122 -16.78 -3.15 4.25
C LYS A 122 -17.61 -2.23 5.15
N LYS A 123 -17.20 -2.04 6.41
CA LYS A 123 -17.89 -1.13 7.34
C LYS A 123 -17.84 0.34 6.93
N VAL A 124 -16.73 0.76 6.31
CA VAL A 124 -16.58 2.14 5.79
C VAL A 124 -17.04 2.27 4.32
N ASN A 125 -17.75 1.27 3.79
CA ASN A 125 -18.26 1.23 2.42
C ASN A 125 -17.17 1.31 1.34
N ALA A 126 -15.94 0.91 1.66
CA ALA A 126 -14.88 0.75 0.68
C ALA A 126 -15.02 -0.60 -0.03
N SER A 127 -14.93 -0.59 -1.35
CA SER A 127 -14.91 -1.81 -2.14
C SER A 127 -13.56 -2.53 -1.93
N ILE A 128 -13.57 -3.86 -1.94
CA ILE A 128 -12.36 -4.65 -1.92
C ILE A 128 -12.18 -5.25 -3.32
N ILE A 129 -11.08 -4.88 -3.99
CA ILE A 129 -10.73 -5.41 -5.33
C ILE A 129 -10.43 -6.90 -5.23
N GLY A 130 -9.68 -7.29 -4.20
CA GLY A 130 -9.34 -8.68 -3.96
C GLY A 130 -8.24 -8.86 -2.93
N VAL A 131 -7.76 -10.10 -2.83
CA VAL A 131 -6.71 -10.51 -1.90
C VAL A 131 -5.45 -10.87 -2.66
N ILE A 132 -4.29 -10.42 -2.16
CA ILE A 132 -2.96 -10.82 -2.60
C ILE A 132 -2.29 -11.59 -1.47
N GLU A 133 -1.72 -12.76 -1.79
CA GLU A 133 -0.90 -13.52 -0.85
C GLU A 133 0.58 -13.24 -1.09
N ASN A 134 1.23 -12.51 -0.18
CA ASN A 134 2.65 -12.23 -0.22
C ASN A 134 3.46 -13.34 0.49
N MET A 135 4.71 -13.52 0.11
CA MET A 135 5.58 -14.58 0.67
C MET A 135 4.93 -15.97 0.59
N SER A 136 4.18 -16.23 -0.48
CA SER A 136 3.34 -17.42 -0.62
C SER A 136 4.17 -18.69 -0.71
N TYR A 137 5.25 -18.67 -1.43
CA TYR A 137 6.16 -19.79 -1.62
C TYR A 137 7.56 -19.29 -2.00
N MET A 138 8.53 -20.15 -1.91
CA MET A 138 9.85 -19.96 -2.51
C MET A 138 10.15 -21.12 -3.46
N GLU A 139 10.98 -20.88 -4.47
CA GLU A 139 11.44 -21.93 -5.36
C GLU A 139 12.83 -22.41 -4.94
N ALA A 140 12.95 -23.70 -4.73
CA ALA A 140 14.23 -24.33 -4.40
C ALA A 140 14.40 -25.62 -5.20
N LYS A 141 15.45 -25.70 -6.02
CA LYS A 141 15.77 -26.88 -6.86
C LYS A 141 14.60 -27.32 -7.75
N GLY A 142 13.86 -26.36 -8.32
CA GLY A 142 12.71 -26.61 -9.19
C GLY A 142 11.43 -27.04 -8.46
N ASN A 143 11.41 -27.01 -7.13
CA ASN A 143 10.22 -27.31 -6.34
C ASN A 143 9.76 -26.08 -5.56
N LYS A 144 8.42 -25.95 -5.39
CA LYS A 144 7.85 -24.93 -4.50
C LYS A 144 7.87 -25.40 -3.06
N ILE A 145 8.45 -24.59 -2.19
CA ILE A 145 8.46 -24.77 -0.74
C ILE A 145 7.57 -23.70 -0.13
N TYR A 146 6.84 -24.02 0.93
CA TYR A 146 5.87 -23.13 1.57
C TYR A 146 6.28 -22.83 3.02
N PRO A 147 7.25 -21.93 3.25
CA PRO A 147 7.80 -21.69 4.59
C PRO A 147 6.78 -21.18 5.60
N PHE A 148 5.77 -20.48 5.12
CA PHE A 148 4.75 -19.83 5.93
C PHE A 148 3.36 -20.45 5.84
N GLY A 149 3.26 -21.68 5.32
CA GLY A 149 1.99 -22.33 5.04
C GLY A 149 1.52 -22.12 3.61
N LYS A 150 0.31 -22.52 3.32
CA LYS A 150 -0.21 -22.57 1.95
C LYS A 150 -1.66 -22.12 1.89
N ASP A 151 -2.00 -21.41 0.81
CA ASP A 151 -3.37 -21.04 0.44
C ASP A 151 -4.14 -20.15 1.45
N GLY A 152 -3.47 -19.55 2.47
CA GLY A 152 -4.12 -18.71 3.46
C GLY A 152 -4.83 -17.49 2.84
N GLY A 153 -4.22 -16.87 1.83
CA GLY A 153 -4.83 -15.76 1.08
C GLY A 153 -6.03 -16.20 0.23
N LYS A 154 -6.00 -17.41 -0.34
CA LYS A 154 -7.16 -17.95 -1.07
C LYS A 154 -8.33 -18.26 -0.14
N GLU A 155 -8.06 -18.76 1.06
CA GLU A 155 -9.10 -18.98 2.06
C GLU A 155 -9.68 -17.66 2.54
N LEU A 156 -8.82 -16.66 2.77
CA LEU A 156 -9.24 -15.31 3.13
C LEU A 156 -10.12 -14.67 2.04
N SER A 157 -9.76 -14.83 0.76
CA SER A 157 -10.56 -14.29 -0.34
C SER A 157 -11.97 -14.88 -0.37
N LYS A 158 -12.11 -16.18 -0.09
CA LYS A 158 -13.42 -16.85 0.03
C LYS A 158 -14.22 -16.30 1.23
N LYS A 159 -13.58 -16.14 2.39
CA LYS A 159 -14.24 -15.57 3.59
C LYS A 159 -14.73 -14.16 3.37
N LEU A 160 -13.95 -13.35 2.67
CA LEU A 160 -14.30 -11.97 2.34
C LEU A 160 -15.26 -11.87 1.14
N ASP A 161 -15.52 -12.96 0.44
CA ASP A 161 -16.31 -12.99 -0.80
C ASP A 161 -15.77 -12.01 -1.85
N VAL A 162 -14.46 -12.12 -2.13
CA VAL A 162 -13.75 -11.26 -3.08
C VAL A 162 -12.76 -12.09 -3.91
N PRO A 163 -12.32 -11.61 -5.07
CA PRO A 163 -11.33 -12.31 -5.90
C PRO A 163 -10.00 -12.56 -5.17
N PHE A 164 -9.37 -13.69 -5.45
CA PHE A 164 -7.95 -13.90 -5.20
C PHE A 164 -7.17 -13.41 -6.40
N ILE A 165 -6.41 -12.31 -6.26
CA ILE A 165 -5.72 -11.65 -7.37
C ILE A 165 -4.45 -12.42 -7.74
N GLY A 166 -3.68 -12.86 -6.74
CA GLY A 166 -2.47 -13.59 -7.00
C GLY A 166 -1.60 -13.87 -5.78
N ALA A 167 -0.55 -14.66 -6.02
CA ALA A 167 0.45 -15.04 -5.04
C ALA A 167 1.82 -14.49 -5.44
N ILE A 168 2.48 -13.81 -4.53
CA ILE A 168 3.84 -13.29 -4.70
C ILE A 168 4.80 -14.25 -4.01
N PRO A 169 5.80 -14.79 -4.69
CA PRO A 169 6.82 -15.64 -4.08
C PRO A 169 7.71 -14.85 -3.11
N LEU A 170 8.34 -15.58 -2.20
CA LEU A 170 9.44 -15.05 -1.39
C LEU A 170 10.69 -15.06 -2.26
N LEU A 171 11.15 -13.87 -2.67
CA LEU A 171 12.31 -13.68 -3.53
C LEU A 171 13.40 -12.94 -2.76
N GLU A 172 14.63 -13.43 -2.82
CA GLU A 172 15.79 -12.76 -2.26
C GLU A 172 16.02 -11.39 -2.91
N ASP A 173 15.84 -11.31 -4.21
CA ASP A 173 16.01 -10.08 -5.00
C ASP A 173 15.08 -8.95 -4.56
N ILE A 174 13.90 -9.23 -4.02
CA ILE A 174 13.03 -8.21 -3.46
C ILE A 174 13.70 -7.55 -2.25
N THR A 175 14.29 -8.33 -1.36
CA THR A 175 14.98 -7.81 -0.18
C THR A 175 16.19 -6.99 -0.58
N VAL A 176 17.05 -7.53 -1.43
CA VAL A 176 18.27 -6.85 -1.92
C VAL A 176 17.92 -5.56 -2.64
N SER A 177 16.91 -5.57 -3.50
CA SER A 177 16.50 -4.40 -4.26
C SER A 177 15.85 -3.34 -3.38
N SER A 178 15.06 -3.72 -2.38
CA SER A 178 14.43 -2.77 -1.45
C SER A 178 15.45 -2.13 -0.51
N GLU A 179 16.44 -2.88 -0.03
CA GLU A 179 17.54 -2.32 0.77
C GLU A 179 18.51 -1.47 -0.07
N GLY A 180 18.74 -1.84 -1.32
CA GLY A 180 19.55 -1.10 -2.28
C GLY A 180 18.85 0.07 -2.94
N SER A 181 17.57 0.31 -2.64
CA SER A 181 16.75 1.38 -3.24
C SER A 181 16.67 1.31 -4.77
N ASN A 182 16.68 0.12 -5.36
CA ASN A 182 16.68 -0.12 -6.80
C ASN A 182 15.47 -0.92 -7.28
N LEU A 183 14.30 -0.64 -6.74
CA LEU A 183 13.05 -1.32 -7.14
C LEU A 183 12.69 -1.15 -8.62
N PHE A 184 13.23 -0.14 -9.28
CA PHE A 184 12.96 0.10 -10.71
C PHE A 184 13.67 -0.87 -11.65
N ALA A 185 14.65 -1.64 -11.17
CA ALA A 185 15.28 -2.72 -11.93
C ALA A 185 14.37 -3.94 -12.15
N PHE A 186 13.21 -3.98 -11.50
CA PHE A 186 12.26 -5.11 -11.59
C PHE A 186 11.74 -5.40 -13.00
N LYS A 187 11.66 -4.42 -13.87
CA LYS A 187 11.06 -4.60 -15.21
C LYS A 187 11.80 -5.58 -16.10
N GLU A 188 13.06 -5.83 -15.81
CA GLU A 188 13.94 -6.66 -16.64
C GLU A 188 14.22 -8.04 -16.05
N ASN A 189 13.76 -8.31 -14.83
CA ASN A 189 14.01 -9.59 -14.15
C ASN A 189 12.79 -10.50 -14.24
N PRO A 190 12.89 -11.69 -14.87
CA PRO A 190 11.78 -12.64 -15.01
C PRO A 190 11.17 -13.09 -13.66
N GLU A 191 11.92 -13.03 -12.58
CA GLU A 191 11.43 -13.42 -11.25
C GLU A 191 10.27 -12.53 -10.76
N PHE A 192 10.13 -11.34 -11.33
CA PHE A 192 9.05 -10.41 -10.99
C PHE A 192 7.81 -10.52 -11.89
N GLU A 193 7.75 -11.46 -12.81
CA GLU A 193 6.58 -11.66 -13.68
C GLU A 193 5.26 -11.78 -12.89
N ASN A 194 5.29 -12.47 -11.75
CA ASN A 194 4.12 -12.60 -10.88
C ASN A 194 3.64 -11.25 -10.35
N ILE A 195 4.56 -10.37 -9.94
CA ILE A 195 4.22 -9.04 -9.43
C ILE A 195 3.67 -8.17 -10.56
N ILE A 196 4.29 -8.22 -11.73
CA ILE A 196 3.84 -7.49 -12.93
C ILE A 196 2.45 -7.99 -13.36
N SER A 197 2.23 -9.30 -13.35
CA SER A 197 0.93 -9.88 -13.66
C SER A 197 -0.16 -9.41 -12.69
N ILE A 198 0.11 -9.43 -11.38
CA ILE A 198 -0.79 -8.93 -10.35
C ILE A 198 -1.09 -7.44 -10.57
N ALA A 199 -0.06 -6.62 -10.83
CA ALA A 199 -0.23 -5.20 -11.10
C ALA A 199 -1.12 -4.96 -12.33
N ASN A 200 -0.92 -5.73 -13.40
CA ASN A 200 -1.75 -5.65 -14.60
C ASN A 200 -3.20 -6.06 -14.34
N GLU A 201 -3.46 -7.07 -13.49
CA GLU A 201 -4.82 -7.42 -13.10
C GLU A 201 -5.50 -6.30 -12.30
N ILE A 202 -4.77 -5.66 -11.38
CA ILE A 202 -5.28 -4.51 -10.64
C ILE A 202 -5.62 -3.34 -11.58
N LEU A 203 -4.76 -3.06 -12.55
CA LEU A 203 -4.99 -1.97 -13.52
C LEU A 203 -6.18 -2.21 -14.46
N LYS A 204 -6.59 -3.45 -14.67
CA LYS A 204 -7.83 -3.79 -15.42
C LYS A 204 -9.09 -3.49 -14.62
N PHE A 205 -8.96 -3.35 -13.33
CA PHE A 205 -10.12 -3.09 -12.49
C PHE A 205 -10.69 -1.71 -12.80
N GLN A 206 -11.98 -1.69 -13.14
CA GLN A 206 -12.70 -0.45 -13.41
C GLN A 206 -13.45 -0.03 -12.15
N PRO A 207 -13.14 1.13 -11.56
CA PRO A 207 -13.85 1.60 -10.38
C PRO A 207 -15.34 1.73 -10.68
N LYS A 208 -16.18 1.21 -9.79
CA LYS A 208 -17.63 1.21 -9.95
C LYS A 208 -18.24 2.62 -9.95
N LYS A 209 -17.44 3.62 -9.54
CA LYS A 209 -17.87 5.02 -9.42
C LYS A 209 -16.71 5.93 -9.87
N LYS A 210 -17.03 7.09 -10.45
CA LYS A 210 -16.01 8.04 -10.90
C LYS A 210 -15.14 8.49 -9.74
N PRO A 211 -13.82 8.54 -9.93
CA PRO A 211 -12.89 9.06 -8.93
C PRO A 211 -13.25 10.49 -8.54
N ILE A 212 -12.86 10.87 -7.35
CA ILE A 212 -12.95 12.26 -6.89
C ILE A 212 -11.95 13.08 -7.70
N ASP A 213 -12.41 14.17 -8.25
CA ASP A 213 -11.53 15.15 -8.85
C ASP A 213 -10.76 15.84 -7.70
N LEU A 214 -9.53 15.43 -7.50
CA LEU A 214 -8.59 16.08 -6.58
C LEU A 214 -8.05 17.39 -7.14
N LYS A 215 -8.69 17.96 -8.17
CA LYS A 215 -8.36 19.28 -8.67
C LYS A 215 -8.57 20.30 -7.55
N ILE A 216 -7.48 20.74 -7.05
CA ILE A 216 -7.39 21.81 -6.08
C ILE A 216 -7.51 23.12 -6.87
N ASN A 217 -8.58 23.83 -6.62
CA ASN A 217 -8.74 25.20 -7.10
C ASN A 217 -7.68 26.11 -6.47
#